data_4c76fb815889ec16231fc53f6029886a
#
_entry.id   4c76fb815889ec16231fc53f6029886a
#
_cell.length_a   1.000
_cell.length_b   1.000
_cell.length_c   1.000
_cell.angle_alpha   90.00
_cell.angle_beta   90.00
_cell.angle_gamma   90.00
#
_symmetry.space_group_name_H-M   'P 1'
#
loop_
_entity.id
_entity.type
_entity.pdbx_description
1 polymer ?
#
loop_
_entity_poly.entity_id
_entity_poly.type
_entity_poly.pdbx_seq_one_letter_code
_entity_poly.pdbx_strand_id
1 'polypeptide(L)'
;MKKLLTSMLIVLALLGCKKSDTVTPITTRAVNANVPAPYVIKEDFEMGTKAAYAIGPVTIKTGIWSFDDALLGKLATDIKNNTQSVRLRTGKIEMNFDIDSLSMIKISHAKFGSDGNSELTVWMSTDKGATYAQIGTPLTTNSSTFITDSIKITGNKPVRFQIRKIGTTRVNIDDIIFIGAGKPGIVFNEPADNTPDTTNYSTPAPGRGLPAGSGPDVPPSDGDNSNMLFGNPSNATNSAAVTENYLIDKKYYVVSYSSSRATPNWVSWHLDETYLGSTPRQDNFAAFLGLPTGYYQVQSNSYSGSGFDRGHNCPSADRTSSVEANSSTFLMTNMIPQAPQNNQRTWADVETLLRAEVNKGYEVYTIMGSYGKGGIGSTGFAETINNGKVTVPKRVWKIAIILPKGNGDLARTNADTRILAIDTPNENTLDTDWKKYITTVDAIEKATGYDLLSKLSTDLQKKLQSKIYVP
;
A
#
# COMPACT_ATOMS: atom_id res chain seq x y z
N MET A 1 -33.85 -56.02 83.83
CA MET A 1 -34.68 -56.21 82.67
C MET A 1 -34.53 -54.97 81.76
N LYS A 2 -34.28 -55.14 80.57
CA LYS A 2 -33.97 -54.18 79.48
C LYS A 2 -32.47 -53.91 79.28
N LYS A 3 -31.95 -54.60 78.36
CA LYS A 3 -30.58 -54.46 77.82
C LYS A 3 -30.54 -53.28 76.86
N LEU A 4 -29.61 -52.38 77.06
CA LEU A 4 -29.28 -51.32 76.12
C LEU A 4 -28.27 -51.90 75.14
N LEU A 5 -28.60 -51.90 73.85
CA LEU A 5 -27.64 -52.14 72.74
C LEU A 5 -27.08 -50.78 72.29
N THR A 6 -25.78 -50.65 72.43
CA THR A 6 -25.02 -49.51 71.90
C THR A 6 -24.55 -49.85 70.49
N SER A 7 -25.09 -49.14 69.50
CA SER A 7 -24.61 -49.26 68.08
C SER A 7 -23.42 -48.33 67.92
N MET A 8 -22.29 -48.91 67.56
CA MET A 8 -21.04 -48.24 67.19
C MET A 8 -21.09 -47.91 65.72
N LEU A 9 -21.17 -46.62 65.41
CA LEU A 9 -21.14 -46.13 64.04
C LEU A 9 -19.70 -45.94 63.61
N ILE A 10 -19.24 -46.78 62.67
CA ILE A 10 -17.92 -46.64 62.05
C ILE A 10 -18.06 -45.61 60.90
N VAL A 11 -17.46 -44.46 61.09
CA VAL A 11 -17.32 -43.45 60.02
C VAL A 11 -16.09 -43.78 59.20
N LEU A 12 -16.29 -44.27 57.96
CA LEU A 12 -15.25 -44.47 57.00
C LEU A 12 -14.91 -43.10 56.34
N ALA A 13 -13.78 -42.54 56.71
CA ALA A 13 -13.26 -41.32 56.05
C ALA A 13 -12.61 -41.70 54.69
N LEU A 14 -13.32 -41.42 53.61
CA LEU A 14 -12.75 -41.45 52.28
C LEU A 14 -11.85 -40.27 52.09
N LEU A 15 -10.54 -40.43 52.20
CA LEU A 15 -9.51 -39.50 51.75
C LEU A 15 -9.49 -39.45 50.22
N GLY A 16 -10.27 -38.56 49.65
CA GLY A 16 -10.17 -38.20 48.24
C GLY A 16 -8.91 -37.37 48.00
N CYS A 17 -7.86 -37.92 47.43
CA CYS A 17 -6.77 -37.20 46.86
C CYS A 17 -7.29 -36.31 45.72
N LYS A 18 -7.48 -35.01 46.00
CA LYS A 18 -7.55 -34.01 44.93
C LYS A 18 -6.16 -33.82 44.37
N LYS A 19 -5.91 -34.36 43.19
CA LYS A 19 -4.78 -34.01 42.34
C LYS A 19 -4.98 -32.57 41.95
N SER A 20 -4.27 -31.66 42.58
CA SER A 20 -4.17 -30.24 42.18
C SER A 20 -3.29 -30.23 40.93
N ASP A 21 -3.92 -30.19 39.77
CA ASP A 21 -3.22 -29.82 38.52
C ASP A 21 -2.85 -28.33 38.66
N THR A 22 -1.70 -28.06 39.24
CA THR A 22 -1.06 -26.76 39.08
C THR A 22 -0.71 -26.60 37.59
N VAL A 23 -1.60 -25.94 36.85
CA VAL A 23 -1.28 -25.39 35.56
C VAL A 23 -0.19 -24.36 35.82
N THR A 24 1.05 -24.74 35.58
CA THR A 24 2.16 -23.80 35.50
C THR A 24 1.78 -22.79 34.42
N PRO A 25 1.73 -21.46 34.70
CA PRO A 25 1.52 -20.50 33.64
C PRO A 25 2.66 -20.70 32.64
N ILE A 26 2.31 -20.94 31.38
CA ILE A 26 3.28 -20.84 30.28
C ILE A 26 3.77 -19.39 30.37
N THR A 27 4.95 -19.21 30.91
CA THR A 27 5.67 -17.95 30.80
C THR A 27 5.84 -17.73 29.31
N THR A 28 4.98 -16.91 28.73
CA THR A 28 5.21 -16.30 27.44
C THR A 28 6.58 -15.64 27.56
N ARG A 29 7.56 -16.26 26.91
CA ARG A 29 8.91 -15.69 26.79
C ARG A 29 8.70 -14.27 26.31
N ALA A 30 9.00 -13.29 27.17
CA ALA A 30 8.96 -11.89 26.81
C ALA A 30 9.78 -11.78 25.52
N VAL A 31 9.11 -11.44 24.43
CA VAL A 31 9.79 -11.10 23.18
C VAL A 31 10.63 -9.89 23.56
N ASN A 32 11.95 -10.03 23.50
CA ASN A 32 12.87 -8.95 23.80
C ASN A 32 12.47 -7.77 22.89
N ALA A 33 11.87 -6.74 23.47
CA ALA A 33 11.41 -5.54 22.76
C ALA A 33 12.53 -4.75 22.05
N ASN A 34 13.78 -5.24 22.08
CA ASN A 34 14.96 -4.60 21.52
C ASN A 34 15.59 -5.33 20.31
N VAL A 35 14.98 -6.40 19.79
CA VAL A 35 15.50 -7.02 18.56
C VAL A 35 14.73 -6.41 17.38
N PRO A 36 15.40 -5.65 16.49
CA PRO A 36 14.74 -5.09 15.32
C PRO A 36 14.11 -6.18 14.46
N ALA A 37 12.88 -5.98 13.99
CA ALA A 37 12.19 -6.94 13.13
C ALA A 37 12.97 -7.13 11.82
N PRO A 38 13.14 -8.37 11.32
CA PRO A 38 13.80 -8.61 10.04
C PRO A 38 12.96 -8.09 8.88
N TYR A 39 13.62 -7.60 7.84
CA TYR A 39 12.99 -7.26 6.57
C TYR A 39 13.66 -7.99 5.40
N VAL A 40 12.88 -8.26 4.35
CA VAL A 40 13.33 -8.77 3.05
C VAL A 40 12.69 -7.93 1.97
N ILE A 41 13.49 -7.27 1.15
CA ILE A 41 13.03 -6.40 0.07
C ILE A 41 13.54 -6.98 -1.24
N LYS A 42 12.65 -7.12 -2.21
CA LYS A 42 12.95 -7.60 -3.55
C LYS A 42 12.72 -6.50 -4.56
N GLU A 43 13.76 -6.17 -5.34
CA GLU A 43 13.65 -5.42 -6.60
C GLU A 43 13.58 -6.43 -7.74
N ASP A 44 12.43 -6.52 -8.38
CA ASP A 44 12.14 -7.47 -9.45
C ASP A 44 12.17 -6.83 -10.85
N PHE A 45 12.50 -5.54 -10.93
CA PHE A 45 12.59 -4.76 -12.17
C PHE A 45 11.32 -4.77 -13.05
N GLU A 46 10.19 -5.22 -12.55
CA GLU A 46 8.93 -5.26 -13.30
C GLU A 46 8.30 -3.88 -13.52
N MET A 47 8.69 -2.91 -12.69
CA MET A 47 8.32 -1.51 -12.85
C MET A 47 9.26 -0.76 -13.77
N GLY A 48 8.76 0.36 -14.28
CA GLY A 48 9.54 1.30 -15.08
C GLY A 48 9.71 0.91 -16.54
N THR A 49 10.28 1.82 -17.28
CA THR A 49 10.58 1.65 -18.70
C THR A 49 11.90 2.31 -19.04
N LYS A 50 12.76 1.61 -19.74
CA LYS A 50 13.99 2.15 -20.32
C LYS A 50 14.39 1.28 -21.50
N ALA A 51 14.18 1.78 -22.70
CA ALA A 51 14.39 1.03 -23.94
C ALA A 51 15.78 1.26 -24.59
N ALA A 52 16.55 2.23 -24.11
CA ALA A 52 17.84 2.60 -24.70
C ALA A 52 18.99 2.42 -23.70
N TYR A 53 20.17 2.13 -24.21
CA TYR A 53 21.39 1.99 -23.41
C TYR A 53 21.97 3.31 -22.89
N ALA A 54 21.57 4.47 -23.47
CA ALA A 54 22.01 5.78 -22.99
C ALA A 54 21.80 5.91 -21.49
N ILE A 55 22.75 6.55 -20.79
CA ILE A 55 22.66 6.79 -19.36
C ILE A 55 21.38 7.57 -19.00
N GLY A 56 20.71 7.17 -17.95
CA GLY A 56 19.52 7.86 -17.47
C GLY A 56 18.89 7.21 -16.24
N PRO A 57 18.04 7.96 -15.53
CA PRO A 57 17.32 7.46 -14.36
C PRO A 57 16.17 6.52 -14.80
N VAL A 58 15.89 5.55 -13.96
CA VAL A 58 14.75 4.64 -14.06
C VAL A 58 14.08 4.57 -12.70
N THR A 59 12.81 4.91 -12.63
CA THR A 59 12.00 4.73 -11.43
C THR A 59 11.47 3.30 -11.43
N ILE A 60 11.91 2.52 -10.45
CA ILE A 60 11.51 1.14 -10.23
C ILE A 60 11.03 0.96 -8.80
N LYS A 61 10.62 -0.23 -8.40
CA LYS A 61 9.95 -0.53 -7.14
C LYS A 61 10.69 0.01 -5.90
N THR A 62 11.98 -0.21 -5.80
CA THR A 62 12.78 0.18 -4.64
C THR A 62 13.23 1.65 -4.64
N GLY A 63 13.01 2.38 -5.71
CA GLY A 63 13.42 3.79 -5.82
C GLY A 63 13.87 4.18 -7.23
N ILE A 64 14.58 5.31 -7.30
CA ILE A 64 15.20 5.74 -8.56
C ILE A 64 16.58 5.10 -8.67
N TRP A 65 16.81 4.44 -9.79
CA TRP A 65 18.12 3.91 -10.16
C TRP A 65 18.67 4.66 -11.38
N SER A 66 19.97 4.78 -11.50
CA SER A 66 20.66 5.21 -12.71
C SER A 66 21.14 4.00 -13.48
N PHE A 67 20.76 3.90 -14.75
CA PHE A 67 21.23 2.88 -15.67
C PHE A 67 22.19 3.52 -16.66
N ASP A 68 23.43 3.04 -16.71
CA ASP A 68 24.46 3.44 -17.63
C ASP A 68 24.83 2.24 -18.49
N ASP A 69 24.70 2.37 -19.81
CA ASP A 69 24.82 1.29 -20.78
C ASP A 69 23.98 0.05 -20.42
N ALA A 70 22.78 0.31 -19.89
CA ALA A 70 21.81 -0.67 -19.44
C ALA A 70 20.39 -0.25 -19.82
N LEU A 71 19.51 -1.24 -19.98
CA LEU A 71 18.09 -1.03 -20.27
C LEU A 71 17.22 -2.11 -19.60
N LEU A 72 15.90 -1.93 -19.59
CA LEU A 72 14.94 -2.96 -19.21
C LEU A 72 14.57 -3.79 -20.46
N GLY A 73 15.10 -5.00 -20.51
CA GLY A 73 14.99 -5.91 -21.64
C GLY A 73 13.73 -6.77 -21.59
N LYS A 74 13.02 -6.85 -22.73
CA LYS A 74 11.76 -7.61 -22.87
C LYS A 74 11.82 -8.65 -23.99
N LEU A 75 12.95 -8.80 -24.68
CA LEU A 75 13.09 -9.72 -25.79
C LEU A 75 13.00 -11.19 -25.33
N ALA A 76 12.72 -12.09 -26.24
CA ALA A 76 12.77 -13.53 -25.98
C ALA A 76 14.17 -14.02 -25.57
N THR A 77 15.22 -13.29 -25.97
CA THR A 77 16.61 -13.57 -25.62
C THR A 77 17.04 -13.01 -24.27
N ASP A 78 16.22 -12.16 -23.63
CA ASP A 78 16.45 -11.74 -22.24
C ASP A 78 16.06 -12.87 -21.29
N ILE A 79 16.95 -13.20 -20.39
CA ILE A 79 16.61 -14.06 -19.26
C ILE A 79 15.92 -13.17 -18.22
N LYS A 80 14.70 -13.53 -17.85
CA LYS A 80 13.82 -12.75 -16.98
C LYS A 80 12.85 -13.67 -16.26
N ASN A 81 12.51 -13.33 -15.03
CA ASN A 81 11.57 -14.13 -14.24
C ASN A 81 10.10 -13.87 -14.62
N ASN A 82 9.76 -12.67 -15.07
CA ASN A 82 8.41 -12.30 -15.50
C ASN A 82 8.46 -11.60 -16.87
N THR A 83 8.20 -10.27 -16.92
CA THR A 83 8.03 -9.55 -18.18
C THR A 83 9.32 -8.89 -18.68
N GLN A 84 10.21 -8.50 -17.76
CA GLN A 84 11.46 -7.79 -18.09
C GLN A 84 12.56 -8.05 -17.05
N SER A 85 13.79 -7.77 -17.41
CA SER A 85 14.97 -7.77 -16.55
C SER A 85 15.93 -6.68 -16.99
N VAL A 86 16.90 -6.32 -16.18
CA VAL A 86 18.00 -5.45 -16.62
C VAL A 86 18.86 -6.16 -17.65
N ARG A 87 19.05 -5.56 -18.82
CA ARG A 87 20.11 -5.96 -19.78
C ARG A 87 21.24 -4.97 -19.69
N LEU A 88 22.35 -5.38 -19.10
CA LEU A 88 23.55 -4.58 -18.90
C LEU A 88 24.63 -4.98 -19.92
N ARG A 89 25.21 -4.00 -20.62
CA ARG A 89 26.21 -4.26 -21.68
C ARG A 89 27.65 -4.06 -21.17
N THR A 90 28.08 -2.82 -20.88
CA THR A 90 29.45 -2.55 -20.39
C THR A 90 29.52 -1.55 -19.23
N GLY A 91 28.39 -0.97 -18.83
CA GLY A 91 28.34 0.07 -17.82
C GLY A 91 27.97 -0.44 -16.42
N LYS A 92 27.00 0.20 -15.82
CA LYS A 92 26.53 -0.10 -14.46
C LYS A 92 25.06 0.21 -14.26
N ILE A 93 24.50 -0.38 -13.21
CA ILE A 93 23.27 0.11 -12.57
C ILE A 93 23.60 0.60 -11.16
N GLU A 94 22.93 1.66 -10.72
CA GLU A 94 23.27 2.36 -9.48
C GLU A 94 22.01 2.81 -8.75
N MET A 95 21.95 2.55 -7.43
CA MET A 95 20.90 3.08 -6.55
C MET A 95 21.12 4.58 -6.31
N ASN A 96 20.08 5.40 -6.48
CA ASN A 96 20.10 6.82 -6.13
C ASN A 96 19.50 7.10 -4.74
N PHE A 97 19.37 6.09 -3.91
CA PHE A 97 18.85 6.13 -2.54
C PHE A 97 19.66 5.21 -1.65
N ASP A 98 19.54 5.39 -0.35
CA ASP A 98 20.20 4.56 0.64
C ASP A 98 19.25 3.52 1.22
N ILE A 99 19.79 2.40 1.70
CA ILE A 99 19.07 1.39 2.47
C ILE A 99 19.73 1.23 3.84
N ASP A 100 18.94 1.22 4.90
CA ASP A 100 19.38 1.17 6.27
C ASP A 100 19.41 -0.26 6.82
N SER A 101 20.34 -0.49 7.78
CA SER A 101 20.37 -1.71 8.59
C SER A 101 20.41 -3.00 7.76
N LEU A 102 21.07 -2.96 6.62
CA LEU A 102 21.21 -4.10 5.70
C LEU A 102 22.27 -5.08 6.24
N SER A 103 21.99 -6.38 6.16
CA SER A 103 22.92 -7.46 6.53
C SER A 103 23.37 -8.31 5.35
N MET A 104 22.61 -8.30 4.24
CA MET A 104 22.92 -9.08 3.04
C MET A 104 22.27 -8.50 1.81
N ILE A 105 22.95 -8.56 0.68
CA ILE A 105 22.39 -8.38 -0.65
C ILE A 105 22.52 -9.68 -1.45
N LYS A 106 21.47 -10.06 -2.19
CA LYS A 106 21.52 -11.17 -3.14
C LYS A 106 21.23 -10.63 -4.53
N ILE A 107 21.89 -11.16 -5.55
CA ILE A 107 21.78 -10.69 -6.93
C ILE A 107 21.62 -11.91 -7.83
N SER A 108 20.53 -11.97 -8.58
CA SER A 108 20.30 -12.99 -9.60
C SER A 108 20.76 -12.48 -10.95
N HIS A 109 21.62 -13.24 -11.65
CA HIS A 109 22.19 -12.85 -12.92
C HIS A 109 22.37 -14.03 -13.87
N ALA A 110 22.33 -13.77 -15.17
CA ALA A 110 22.45 -14.76 -16.23
C ALA A 110 23.13 -14.17 -17.47
N LYS A 111 23.68 -15.00 -18.35
CA LYS A 111 24.14 -14.57 -19.67
C LYS A 111 22.94 -14.11 -20.50
N PHE A 112 23.14 -13.10 -21.33
CA PHE A 112 22.14 -12.72 -22.32
C PHE A 112 22.23 -13.65 -23.53
N GLY A 113 21.16 -14.35 -23.85
CA GLY A 113 21.09 -15.22 -25.04
C GLY A 113 22.27 -16.19 -25.11
N SER A 114 22.99 -16.16 -26.23
CA SER A 114 24.20 -16.97 -26.51
C SER A 114 25.51 -16.25 -26.20
N ASP A 115 25.49 -15.09 -25.54
CA ASP A 115 26.72 -14.35 -25.24
C ASP A 115 27.68 -15.18 -24.35
N GLY A 116 28.97 -14.89 -24.44
CA GLY A 116 29.99 -15.55 -23.61
C GLY A 116 29.89 -15.22 -22.13
N ASN A 117 30.74 -15.86 -21.35
CA ASN A 117 30.85 -15.61 -19.92
C ASN A 117 31.24 -14.16 -19.60
N SER A 118 30.89 -13.70 -18.42
CA SER A 118 31.06 -12.34 -17.98
C SER A 118 31.23 -12.27 -16.46
N GLU A 119 31.60 -11.11 -15.96
CA GLU A 119 31.70 -10.86 -14.54
C GLU A 119 30.97 -9.57 -14.16
N LEU A 120 30.39 -9.56 -12.98
CA LEU A 120 29.82 -8.40 -12.31
C LEU A 120 30.63 -8.11 -11.04
N THR A 121 30.84 -6.84 -10.74
CA THR A 121 31.38 -6.39 -9.46
C THR A 121 30.38 -5.55 -8.73
N VAL A 122 30.27 -5.75 -7.40
CA VAL A 122 29.35 -5.00 -6.55
C VAL A 122 30.16 -3.98 -5.77
N TRP A 123 29.73 -2.74 -5.82
CA TRP A 123 30.35 -1.60 -5.15
C TRP A 123 29.36 -0.97 -4.19
N MET A 124 29.84 -0.60 -3.01
CA MET A 124 29.02 -0.04 -1.94
C MET A 124 29.54 1.34 -1.54
N SER A 125 28.62 2.25 -1.31
CA SER A 125 28.84 3.57 -0.71
C SER A 125 28.19 3.64 0.66
N THR A 126 28.83 4.33 1.60
CA THR A 126 28.30 4.68 2.93
C THR A 126 28.24 6.20 3.14
N ASP A 127 28.42 6.97 2.09
CA ASP A 127 28.51 8.44 2.07
C ASP A 127 27.59 9.05 0.99
N LYS A 128 26.42 8.46 0.80
CA LYS A 128 25.38 8.91 -0.14
C LYS A 128 25.84 8.94 -1.61
N GLY A 129 26.75 8.05 -1.98
CA GLY A 129 27.24 7.91 -3.35
C GLY A 129 28.43 8.82 -3.69
N ALA A 130 29.02 9.52 -2.72
CA ALA A 130 30.21 10.33 -2.98
C ALA A 130 31.43 9.44 -3.31
N THR A 131 31.57 8.33 -2.64
CA THR A 131 32.62 7.33 -2.92
C THR A 131 32.07 5.92 -2.91
N TYR A 132 32.71 5.02 -3.65
CA TYR A 132 32.33 3.60 -3.72
C TYR A 132 33.55 2.71 -3.54
N ALA A 133 33.42 1.65 -2.76
CA ALA A 133 34.39 0.59 -2.61
C ALA A 133 33.80 -0.75 -3.07
N GLN A 134 34.59 -1.56 -3.77
CA GLN A 134 34.14 -2.90 -4.14
C GLN A 134 33.96 -3.76 -2.89
N ILE A 135 32.86 -4.54 -2.87
CA ILE A 135 32.57 -5.53 -1.85
C ILE A 135 32.44 -6.92 -2.46
N GLY A 136 32.80 -7.93 -1.70
CA GLY A 136 32.79 -9.32 -2.18
C GLY A 136 33.79 -9.57 -3.32
N THR A 137 33.77 -10.78 -3.85
CA THR A 137 34.48 -11.19 -5.06
C THR A 137 33.64 -10.92 -6.30
N PRO A 138 34.23 -10.77 -7.50
CA PRO A 138 33.46 -10.69 -8.73
C PRO A 138 32.49 -11.87 -8.88
N LEU A 139 31.29 -11.60 -9.35
CA LEU A 139 30.24 -12.58 -9.59
C LEU A 139 30.39 -13.12 -11.01
N THR A 140 30.71 -14.40 -11.14
CA THR A 140 30.90 -15.03 -12.46
C THR A 140 29.58 -15.36 -13.11
N THR A 141 29.23 -14.70 -14.22
CA THR A 141 28.04 -14.95 -15.01
C THR A 141 28.37 -15.92 -16.15
N ASN A 142 28.13 -17.21 -15.93
CA ASN A 142 28.44 -18.29 -16.87
C ASN A 142 27.25 -19.18 -17.22
N SER A 143 26.07 -18.91 -16.69
CA SER A 143 24.84 -19.68 -16.90
C SER A 143 23.87 -18.95 -17.83
N SER A 144 23.09 -19.69 -18.62
CA SER A 144 21.95 -19.19 -19.40
C SER A 144 20.62 -19.27 -18.64
N THR A 145 20.66 -19.63 -17.36
CA THR A 145 19.57 -19.47 -16.40
C THR A 145 20.08 -18.67 -15.21
N PHE A 146 19.21 -18.04 -14.45
CA PHE A 146 19.64 -17.27 -13.29
C PHE A 146 20.40 -18.12 -12.28
N ILE A 147 21.55 -17.59 -11.87
CA ILE A 147 22.27 -17.96 -10.66
C ILE A 147 22.16 -16.79 -9.68
N THR A 148 22.13 -17.07 -8.38
CA THR A 148 21.96 -16.06 -7.34
C THR A 148 23.17 -16.08 -6.39
N ASP A 149 23.92 -15.01 -6.38
CA ASP A 149 25.02 -14.81 -5.45
C ASP A 149 24.61 -13.94 -4.26
N SER A 150 25.30 -14.13 -3.13
CA SER A 150 24.99 -13.43 -1.88
C SER A 150 26.24 -12.77 -1.32
N ILE A 151 26.12 -11.51 -0.92
CA ILE A 151 27.21 -10.75 -0.28
C ILE A 151 26.72 -10.29 1.10
N LYS A 152 27.46 -10.66 2.15
CA LYS A 152 27.19 -10.16 3.51
C LYS A 152 27.62 -8.71 3.64
N ILE A 153 26.79 -7.92 4.29
CA ILE A 153 27.03 -6.52 4.58
C ILE A 153 27.30 -6.39 6.08
N THR A 154 28.37 -5.69 6.42
CA THR A 154 28.76 -5.42 7.80
C THR A 154 28.73 -3.92 8.06
N GLY A 155 28.27 -3.53 9.25
CA GLY A 155 28.13 -2.12 9.65
C GLY A 155 26.67 -1.70 9.78
N ASN A 156 26.48 -0.51 10.38
CA ASN A 156 25.15 0.03 10.70
C ASN A 156 24.86 1.35 9.97
N LYS A 157 25.67 1.68 8.96
CA LYS A 157 25.43 2.91 8.17
C LYS A 157 24.45 2.63 7.04
N PRO A 158 23.68 3.64 6.62
CA PRO A 158 22.95 3.59 5.36
C PRO A 158 23.89 3.28 4.21
N VAL A 159 23.49 2.43 3.27
CA VAL A 159 24.31 2.00 2.14
C VAL A 159 23.54 2.10 0.81
N ARG A 160 24.27 2.35 -0.26
CA ARG A 160 23.77 2.21 -1.64
C ARG A 160 24.77 1.44 -2.50
N PHE A 161 24.31 0.88 -3.60
CA PHE A 161 25.11 -0.01 -4.42
C PHE A 161 25.21 0.43 -5.87
N GLN A 162 26.34 0.08 -6.47
CA GLN A 162 26.52 -0.02 -7.92
C GLN A 162 26.82 -1.48 -8.25
N ILE A 163 26.18 -1.98 -9.31
CA ILE A 163 26.55 -3.24 -9.95
C ILE A 163 27.18 -2.89 -11.29
N ARG A 164 28.47 -3.17 -11.41
CA ARG A 164 29.28 -2.83 -12.59
C ARG A 164 29.61 -4.08 -13.39
N LYS A 165 29.60 -3.94 -14.69
CA LYS A 165 29.88 -5.01 -15.63
C LYS A 165 31.36 -4.99 -16.05
N ILE A 166 31.99 -6.16 -16.07
CA ILE A 166 33.34 -6.36 -16.64
C ILE A 166 33.21 -7.11 -17.97
N GLY A 167 33.94 -6.64 -18.99
CA GLY A 167 33.94 -7.21 -20.34
C GLY A 167 32.79 -6.70 -21.21
N THR A 168 32.73 -7.18 -22.45
CA THR A 168 31.88 -6.64 -23.54
C THR A 168 30.61 -7.46 -23.81
N THR A 169 30.48 -8.67 -23.27
CA THR A 169 29.29 -9.51 -23.37
C THR A 169 28.16 -8.97 -22.52
N ARG A 170 26.92 -9.17 -22.94
CA ARG A 170 25.73 -8.71 -22.19
C ARG A 170 25.38 -9.69 -21.08
N VAL A 171 24.77 -9.16 -20.02
CA VAL A 171 24.19 -9.96 -18.93
C VAL A 171 22.77 -9.49 -18.66
N ASN A 172 21.93 -10.39 -18.15
CA ASN A 172 20.67 -10.06 -17.51
C ASN A 172 20.85 -10.08 -15.99
N ILE A 173 20.27 -9.10 -15.30
CA ILE A 173 20.17 -9.03 -13.86
C ILE A 173 18.69 -8.93 -13.51
N ASP A 174 18.27 -9.74 -12.53
CA ASP A 174 16.92 -9.75 -12.03
C ASP A 174 16.92 -10.07 -10.53
N ASP A 175 15.81 -9.84 -9.84
CA ASP A 175 15.63 -10.23 -8.45
C ASP A 175 16.81 -9.85 -7.52
N ILE A 176 17.05 -8.56 -7.33
CA ILE A 176 17.96 -8.10 -6.28
C ILE A 176 17.21 -8.14 -4.95
N ILE A 177 17.74 -8.88 -3.96
CA ILE A 177 17.11 -9.06 -2.65
C ILE A 177 17.99 -8.40 -1.58
N PHE A 178 17.39 -7.49 -0.83
CA PHE A 178 17.99 -6.83 0.33
C PHE A 178 17.42 -7.46 1.61
N ILE A 179 18.29 -7.92 2.50
CA ILE A 179 17.94 -8.55 3.78
C ILE A 179 18.56 -7.76 4.91
N GLY A 180 17.75 -7.35 5.86
CA GLY A 180 18.19 -6.57 7.01
C GLY A 180 17.27 -6.71 8.22
N ALA A 181 17.42 -5.82 9.19
CA ALA A 181 16.56 -5.78 10.37
C ALA A 181 16.33 -4.34 10.83
N GLY A 182 15.09 -4.01 11.21
CA GLY A 182 14.68 -2.65 11.56
C GLY A 182 13.99 -1.96 10.38
N LYS A 183 14.14 -0.65 10.30
CA LYS A 183 13.54 0.15 9.20
C LYS A 183 14.54 0.22 8.04
N PRO A 184 14.16 -0.18 6.82
CA PRO A 184 15.07 -0.17 5.67
C PRO A 184 15.39 1.24 5.14
N GLY A 185 14.64 2.27 5.54
CA GLY A 185 14.85 3.64 5.07
C GLY A 185 14.44 3.90 3.62
N ILE A 186 13.99 2.89 2.89
CA ILE A 186 13.53 3.03 1.51
C ILE A 186 12.00 3.08 1.42
N VAL A 187 11.57 3.82 0.45
CA VAL A 187 10.19 3.95 0.05
C VAL A 187 10.00 3.18 -1.22
N PHE A 188 9.11 2.21 -1.15
CA PHE A 188 8.73 1.49 -2.36
C PHE A 188 7.93 2.41 -3.28
N ASN A 189 8.39 2.54 -4.52
CA ASN A 189 7.51 2.92 -5.59
C ASN A 189 6.68 1.68 -5.92
N GLU A 190 5.65 1.42 -5.10
CA GLU A 190 4.64 0.49 -5.58
C GLU A 190 4.11 1.07 -6.90
N PRO A 191 3.79 0.23 -7.91
CA PRO A 191 3.02 0.73 -9.02
C PRO A 191 1.85 1.45 -8.38
N ALA A 192 1.80 2.77 -8.50
CA ALA A 192 0.54 3.44 -8.34
C ALA A 192 -0.48 2.57 -9.08
N ASP A 193 -1.75 2.65 -8.78
CA ASP A 193 -2.79 1.85 -9.44
C ASP A 193 -2.77 2.02 -10.99
N ASN A 194 -1.56 2.13 -11.53
CA ASN A 194 -1.16 2.44 -12.90
C ASN A 194 -1.24 1.23 -13.82
N THR A 195 -1.39 0.03 -13.26
CA THR A 195 -1.64 -1.13 -14.08
C THR A 195 -3.05 -1.00 -14.65
N PRO A 196 -3.19 -0.98 -15.99
CA PRO A 196 -4.51 -1.06 -16.59
C PRO A 196 -5.26 -2.21 -15.92
N ASP A 197 -6.48 -1.96 -15.46
CA ASP A 197 -7.34 -3.01 -14.95
C ASP A 197 -7.78 -3.92 -16.10
N THR A 198 -6.82 -4.68 -16.63
CA THR A 198 -6.99 -5.55 -17.80
C THR A 198 -7.56 -6.91 -17.44
N THR A 199 -7.74 -7.22 -16.16
CA THR A 199 -8.31 -8.49 -15.73
C THR A 199 -9.82 -8.51 -15.97
N ASN A 200 -10.20 -8.91 -17.18
CA ASN A 200 -11.57 -9.31 -17.47
C ASN A 200 -11.86 -10.64 -16.77
N TYR A 201 -12.37 -10.58 -15.57
CA TYR A 201 -12.87 -11.78 -14.91
C TYR A 201 -14.15 -12.23 -15.60
N SER A 202 -14.14 -13.38 -16.27
CA SER A 202 -15.35 -14.00 -16.83
C SER A 202 -16.30 -14.51 -15.72
N THR A 203 -15.75 -14.88 -14.56
CA THR A 203 -16.50 -15.29 -13.37
C THR A 203 -16.04 -14.46 -12.16
N PRO A 204 -16.98 -14.05 -11.27
CA PRO A 204 -16.62 -13.32 -10.09
C PRO A 204 -15.77 -14.16 -9.11
N ALA A 205 -14.81 -13.54 -8.45
CA ALA A 205 -14.10 -14.17 -7.33
C ALA A 205 -15.03 -14.35 -6.12
N PRO A 206 -14.78 -15.33 -5.25
CA PRO A 206 -15.51 -15.47 -3.99
C PRO A 206 -15.50 -14.20 -3.17
N GLY A 207 -16.65 -13.83 -2.60
CA GLY A 207 -16.76 -12.67 -1.72
C GLY A 207 -16.00 -12.86 -0.41
N ARG A 208 -15.65 -11.75 0.24
CA ARG A 208 -14.94 -11.73 1.54
C ARG A 208 -15.65 -10.88 2.58
N GLY A 209 -15.48 -11.27 3.86
CA GLY A 209 -15.93 -10.52 5.03
C GLY A 209 -14.99 -9.38 5.41
N LEU A 210 -15.19 -8.84 6.61
CA LEU A 210 -14.24 -7.93 7.25
C LEU A 210 -12.92 -8.65 7.52
N PRO A 211 -11.77 -7.94 7.42
CA PRO A 211 -10.51 -8.46 7.91
C PRO A 211 -10.59 -8.71 9.43
N ALA A 212 -9.80 -9.64 9.94
CA ALA A 212 -9.75 -9.93 11.38
C ALA A 212 -9.24 -8.72 12.18
N GLY A 213 -8.31 -7.96 11.58
CA GLY A 213 -7.83 -6.70 12.12
C GLY A 213 -7.18 -6.90 13.50
N SER A 214 -6.27 -7.85 13.62
CA SER A 214 -5.63 -8.22 14.89
C SER A 214 -4.13 -7.88 14.95
N GLY A 215 -3.56 -7.33 13.89
CA GLY A 215 -2.14 -6.99 13.79
C GLY A 215 -1.78 -5.63 14.43
N PRO A 216 -0.50 -5.37 14.66
CA PRO A 216 -0.02 -4.09 15.17
C PRO A 216 -0.18 -2.93 14.15
N ASP A 217 -0.52 -3.26 12.92
CA ASP A 217 -0.75 -2.36 11.79
C ASP A 217 -2.24 -1.98 11.62
N VAL A 218 -3.08 -2.31 12.60
CA VAL A 218 -4.51 -1.92 12.61
C VAL A 218 -4.63 -0.55 13.26
N PRO A 219 -5.16 0.49 12.56
CA PRO A 219 -5.43 1.78 13.18
C PRO A 219 -6.37 1.66 14.39
N PRO A 220 -6.20 2.49 15.42
CA PRO A 220 -7.14 2.55 16.53
C PRO A 220 -8.53 2.96 16.03
N SER A 221 -9.57 2.53 16.75
CA SER A 221 -10.96 2.84 16.39
C SER A 221 -11.32 4.30 16.61
N ASP A 222 -10.62 5.00 17.52
CA ASP A 222 -10.79 6.41 17.85
C ASP A 222 -9.48 7.01 18.39
N GLY A 223 -9.45 8.33 18.55
CA GLY A 223 -8.28 9.06 19.01
C GLY A 223 -7.19 9.20 17.92
N ASP A 224 -5.99 9.52 18.37
CA ASP A 224 -4.83 9.68 17.48
C ASP A 224 -4.62 8.45 16.60
N ASN A 225 -4.23 8.66 15.36
CA ASN A 225 -4.01 7.65 14.33
C ASN A 225 -5.29 6.90 13.90
N SER A 226 -6.47 7.27 14.40
CA SER A 226 -7.73 6.66 13.94
C SER A 226 -8.10 7.14 12.52
N ASN A 227 -8.75 6.25 11.78
CA ASN A 227 -9.14 6.54 10.40
C ASN A 227 -10.18 7.68 10.27
N MET A 228 -10.82 8.11 11.36
CA MET A 228 -11.84 9.17 11.39
C MET A 228 -11.52 10.29 12.38
N LEU A 229 -10.24 10.48 12.70
CA LEU A 229 -9.83 11.49 13.68
C LEU A 229 -10.41 12.89 13.40
N PHE A 230 -10.43 13.31 12.14
CA PHE A 230 -10.90 14.64 11.73
C PHE A 230 -12.43 14.75 11.54
N GLY A 231 -13.18 13.67 11.81
CA GLY A 231 -14.63 13.67 11.82
C GLY A 231 -15.28 12.69 10.85
N ASN A 232 -16.61 12.69 10.87
CA ASN A 232 -17.46 11.88 10.01
C ASN A 232 -18.20 12.82 9.03
N PRO A 233 -17.72 12.94 7.77
CA PRO A 233 -18.14 14.00 6.86
C PRO A 233 -19.64 14.11 6.58
N SER A 234 -20.36 13.00 6.70
CA SER A 234 -21.80 12.94 6.37
C SER A 234 -22.66 12.44 7.52
N ASN A 235 -22.11 12.35 8.72
CA ASN A 235 -22.78 11.70 9.87
C ASN A 235 -23.25 10.27 9.53
N ALA A 236 -22.44 9.52 8.79
CA ALA A 236 -22.72 8.15 8.40
C ALA A 236 -22.90 7.25 9.64
N THR A 237 -23.82 6.31 9.57
CA THR A 237 -24.11 5.38 10.68
C THR A 237 -24.11 3.94 10.19
N ASN A 238 -23.83 3.00 11.10
CA ASN A 238 -23.92 1.56 10.83
C ASN A 238 -25.34 0.99 10.89
N SER A 239 -26.35 1.86 10.87
CA SER A 239 -27.75 1.44 10.80
C SER A 239 -28.12 0.99 9.39
N ALA A 240 -28.58 -0.25 9.25
CA ALA A 240 -29.04 -0.80 7.97
C ALA A 240 -30.25 -0.02 7.37
N ALA A 241 -30.95 0.79 8.18
CA ALA A 241 -32.02 1.65 7.72
C ALA A 241 -31.53 2.90 6.97
N VAL A 242 -30.26 3.28 7.15
CA VAL A 242 -29.64 4.45 6.49
C VAL A 242 -28.88 3.99 5.24
N THR A 243 -29.66 3.60 4.21
CA THR A 243 -29.12 2.90 3.02
C THR A 243 -28.17 3.73 2.16
N GLU A 244 -28.30 5.07 2.14
CA GLU A 244 -27.50 5.95 1.30
C GLU A 244 -26.27 6.54 2.00
N ASN A 245 -26.12 6.24 3.29
CA ASN A 245 -25.03 6.76 4.13
C ASN A 245 -24.61 5.74 5.18
N TYR A 246 -24.41 4.50 4.74
CA TYR A 246 -24.09 3.37 5.60
C TYR A 246 -22.61 3.34 5.96
N LEU A 247 -22.30 3.45 7.26
CA LEU A 247 -20.91 3.43 7.76
C LEU A 247 -20.41 2.01 7.90
N ILE A 248 -19.24 1.74 7.32
CA ILE A 248 -18.54 0.46 7.41
C ILE A 248 -17.11 0.70 7.90
N ASP A 249 -16.81 0.26 9.12
CA ASP A 249 -15.44 0.17 9.59
C ASP A 249 -14.79 -1.09 9.01
N LYS A 250 -13.79 -0.88 8.16
CA LYS A 250 -12.99 -1.95 7.52
C LYS A 250 -11.72 -2.27 8.28
N LYS A 251 -11.55 -1.74 9.48
CA LYS A 251 -10.34 -1.78 10.31
C LYS A 251 -9.21 -0.92 9.76
N TYR A 252 -8.78 -1.17 8.56
CA TYR A 252 -7.67 -0.45 7.91
C TYR A 252 -8.10 0.89 7.27
N TYR A 253 -9.39 1.10 7.08
CA TYR A 253 -10.01 2.34 6.59
C TYR A 253 -11.51 2.31 6.90
N VAL A 254 -12.17 3.46 6.83
CA VAL A 254 -13.62 3.59 7.09
C VAL A 254 -14.32 4.08 5.83
N VAL A 255 -15.52 3.56 5.57
CA VAL A 255 -16.30 3.84 4.35
C VAL A 255 -17.69 4.34 4.73
N SER A 256 -18.17 5.42 4.12
CA SER A 256 -19.61 5.66 3.96
C SER A 256 -20.05 5.13 2.60
N TYR A 257 -21.04 4.26 2.58
CA TYR A 257 -21.50 3.55 1.36
C TYR A 257 -22.92 3.88 0.99
N SER A 258 -23.18 4.08 -0.31
CA SER A 258 -24.51 4.28 -0.87
C SER A 258 -25.03 3.00 -1.51
N SER A 259 -26.18 2.51 -1.07
CA SER A 259 -26.83 1.33 -1.63
C SER A 259 -27.31 1.55 -3.06
N SER A 260 -27.93 2.71 -3.33
CA SER A 260 -28.48 3.01 -4.67
C SER A 260 -27.41 3.25 -5.73
N ARG A 261 -26.26 3.82 -5.33
CA ARG A 261 -25.13 4.02 -6.23
C ARG A 261 -24.24 2.80 -6.36
N ALA A 262 -24.27 1.91 -5.36
CA ALA A 262 -23.37 0.77 -5.21
C ALA A 262 -21.90 1.17 -5.24
N THR A 263 -21.57 2.34 -4.63
CA THR A 263 -20.23 2.91 -4.49
C THR A 263 -20.07 3.60 -3.15
N PRO A 264 -18.83 3.79 -2.65
CA PRO A 264 -18.58 4.66 -1.51
C PRO A 264 -19.05 6.10 -1.79
N ASN A 265 -19.57 6.75 -0.75
CA ASN A 265 -19.72 8.20 -0.69
C ASN A 265 -18.38 8.86 -0.47
N TRP A 266 -17.69 8.36 0.55
CA TRP A 266 -16.33 8.71 0.91
C TRP A 266 -15.66 7.55 1.64
N VAL A 267 -14.34 7.58 1.63
CA VAL A 267 -13.45 6.66 2.38
C VAL A 267 -12.44 7.52 3.13
N SER A 268 -12.19 7.18 4.40
CA SER A 268 -11.24 7.89 5.26
C SER A 268 -10.21 6.94 5.84
N TRP A 269 -8.94 7.38 5.86
CA TRP A 269 -7.85 6.59 6.43
C TRP A 269 -6.71 7.47 6.93
N HIS A 270 -6.01 6.97 7.95
CA HIS A 270 -4.73 7.49 8.41
C HIS A 270 -3.58 6.75 7.71
N LEU A 271 -2.49 7.44 7.44
CA LEU A 271 -1.29 6.90 6.81
C LEU A 271 -0.03 7.43 7.50
N ASP A 272 0.76 6.52 8.04
CA ASP A 272 2.12 6.76 8.49
C ASP A 272 3.02 5.58 8.07
N GLU A 273 4.30 5.59 8.45
CA GLU A 273 5.23 4.55 8.06
C GLU A 273 4.90 3.15 8.62
N THR A 274 4.02 3.03 9.64
CA THR A 274 3.63 1.73 10.21
C THR A 274 2.73 0.93 9.29
N TYR A 275 2.01 1.61 8.38
CA TYR A 275 1.15 0.97 7.37
C TYR A 275 1.89 0.62 6.08
N LEU A 276 3.13 1.10 5.95
CA LEU A 276 3.99 0.83 4.80
C LEU A 276 4.93 -0.33 5.09
N GLY A 277 5.10 -1.21 4.14
CA GLY A 277 5.93 -2.41 4.25
C GLY A 277 6.26 -2.99 2.88
N SER A 278 6.63 -4.26 2.83
CA SER A 278 7.05 -4.95 1.61
C SER A 278 6.02 -5.95 1.09
N THR A 279 4.79 -5.92 1.59
CA THR A 279 3.74 -6.81 1.10
C THR A 279 3.39 -6.46 -0.35
N PRO A 280 3.51 -7.40 -1.29
CA PRO A 280 3.17 -7.14 -2.68
C PRO A 280 1.67 -6.92 -2.84
N ARG A 281 1.32 -6.16 -3.87
CA ARG A 281 -0.07 -5.93 -4.28
C ARG A 281 -0.79 -7.26 -4.47
N GLN A 282 -1.96 -7.44 -3.85
CA GLN A 282 -2.66 -8.71 -3.83
C GLN A 282 -3.58 -8.95 -5.03
N ASP A 283 -4.09 -7.91 -5.68
CA ASP A 283 -5.00 -7.96 -6.83
C ASP A 283 -6.20 -8.91 -6.68
N ASN A 284 -6.54 -9.23 -5.45
CA ASN A 284 -7.56 -10.21 -5.09
C ASN A 284 -8.94 -9.57 -4.90
N PHE A 285 -9.40 -8.80 -5.88
CA PHE A 285 -10.70 -8.13 -5.84
C PHE A 285 -11.85 -9.07 -5.48
N ALA A 286 -12.71 -8.63 -4.57
CA ALA A 286 -13.83 -9.43 -4.08
C ALA A 286 -15.02 -8.58 -3.64
N ALA A 287 -16.24 -9.13 -3.77
CA ALA A 287 -17.42 -8.56 -3.15
C ALA A 287 -17.26 -8.52 -1.62
N PHE A 288 -17.82 -7.50 -0.98
CA PHE A 288 -17.88 -7.42 0.47
C PHE A 288 -19.16 -8.09 1.00
N LEU A 289 -19.01 -9.20 1.73
CA LEU A 289 -20.14 -9.99 2.24
C LEU A 289 -20.84 -9.36 3.47
N GLY A 290 -20.30 -8.31 4.05
CA GLY A 290 -20.86 -7.65 5.23
C GLY A 290 -21.82 -6.51 4.93
N LEU A 291 -22.27 -6.32 3.69
CA LEU A 291 -23.33 -5.36 3.39
C LEU A 291 -24.70 -5.87 3.90
N PRO A 292 -25.59 -4.96 4.37
CA PRO A 292 -26.93 -5.34 4.80
C PRO A 292 -27.73 -6.01 3.70
N THR A 293 -28.72 -6.80 4.08
CA THR A 293 -29.67 -7.44 3.15
C THR A 293 -30.33 -6.38 2.26
N GLY A 294 -30.42 -6.67 0.97
CA GLY A 294 -31.01 -5.77 -0.03
C GLY A 294 -30.03 -4.84 -0.73
N TYR A 295 -28.79 -4.71 -0.23
CA TYR A 295 -27.74 -3.98 -0.96
C TYR A 295 -27.23 -4.80 -2.13
N TYR A 296 -27.00 -4.14 -3.26
CA TYR A 296 -26.33 -4.78 -4.38
C TYR A 296 -24.84 -5.04 -4.02
N GLN A 297 -24.43 -6.31 -4.09
CA GLN A 297 -23.03 -6.69 -3.87
C GLN A 297 -22.26 -6.58 -5.19
N VAL A 298 -21.46 -5.53 -5.31
CA VAL A 298 -20.56 -5.34 -6.44
C VAL A 298 -19.53 -6.47 -6.45
N GLN A 299 -19.44 -7.18 -7.57
CA GLN A 299 -18.56 -8.31 -7.77
C GLN A 299 -17.22 -7.87 -8.38
N SER A 300 -16.19 -8.72 -8.28
CA SER A 300 -14.87 -8.46 -8.89
C SER A 300 -14.91 -8.21 -10.40
N ASN A 301 -15.92 -8.75 -11.10
CA ASN A 301 -16.10 -8.59 -12.53
C ASN A 301 -17.16 -7.53 -12.92
N SER A 302 -17.73 -6.81 -11.95
CA SER A 302 -18.82 -5.84 -12.25
C SER A 302 -18.37 -4.66 -13.12
N TYR A 303 -17.06 -4.40 -13.22
CA TYR A 303 -16.53 -3.31 -14.05
C TYR A 303 -15.98 -3.80 -15.39
N SER A 304 -15.97 -5.12 -15.65
CA SER A 304 -15.41 -5.71 -16.85
C SER A 304 -16.05 -5.15 -18.11
N GLY A 305 -15.23 -4.74 -19.08
CA GLY A 305 -15.68 -4.20 -20.38
C GLY A 305 -16.36 -2.83 -20.32
N SER A 306 -16.41 -2.18 -19.14
CA SER A 306 -17.08 -0.90 -18.96
C SER A 306 -16.31 0.31 -19.50
N GLY A 307 -14.99 0.18 -19.69
CA GLY A 307 -14.11 1.30 -20.00
C GLY A 307 -13.66 2.11 -18.78
N PHE A 308 -14.04 1.67 -17.58
CA PHE A 308 -13.59 2.26 -16.30
C PHE A 308 -12.80 1.25 -15.51
N ASP A 309 -11.76 1.72 -14.83
CA ASP A 309 -10.98 0.94 -13.87
C ASP A 309 -11.75 0.75 -12.55
N ARG A 310 -11.38 -0.27 -11.79
CA ARG A 310 -11.73 -0.39 -10.37
C ARG A 310 -10.84 0.56 -9.56
N GLY A 311 -11.19 1.87 -9.59
CA GLY A 311 -10.43 2.91 -8.92
C GLY A 311 -10.50 2.76 -7.40
N HIS A 312 -9.35 2.60 -6.75
CA HIS A 312 -9.25 2.53 -5.29
C HIS A 312 -9.54 3.89 -4.66
N ASN A 313 -10.30 3.91 -3.57
CA ASN A 313 -10.35 5.06 -2.68
C ASN A 313 -9.16 5.03 -1.70
N CYS A 314 -9.09 4.06 -0.78
CA CYS A 314 -7.88 3.79 -0.01
C CYS A 314 -6.96 2.91 -0.86
N PRO A 315 -5.77 3.43 -1.27
CA PRO A 315 -4.89 2.70 -2.19
C PRO A 315 -4.28 1.46 -1.55
N SER A 316 -4.02 0.42 -2.35
CA SER A 316 -3.32 -0.76 -1.88
C SER A 316 -1.90 -0.44 -1.40
N ALA A 317 -1.24 0.53 -2.05
CA ALA A 317 0.09 0.99 -1.69
C ALA A 317 0.17 1.70 -0.33
N ASP A 318 -0.95 2.18 0.21
CA ASP A 318 -1.03 2.75 1.56
C ASP A 318 -1.24 1.67 2.66
N ARG A 319 -1.33 0.40 2.29
CA ARG A 319 -1.58 -0.75 3.17
C ARG A 319 -0.69 -1.92 2.80
N THR A 320 0.62 -1.72 2.87
CA THR A 320 1.62 -2.74 2.49
C THR A 320 2.33 -3.37 3.71
N SER A 321 1.86 -3.10 4.92
CA SER A 321 2.38 -3.67 6.17
C SER A 321 2.13 -5.17 6.31
N SER A 322 0.98 -5.65 5.81
CA SER A 322 0.61 -7.07 5.86
C SER A 322 -0.28 -7.48 4.67
N VAL A 323 -0.34 -8.78 4.39
CA VAL A 323 -1.23 -9.36 3.37
C VAL A 323 -2.69 -9.04 3.67
N GLU A 324 -3.07 -9.05 4.95
CA GLU A 324 -4.43 -8.73 5.38
C GLU A 324 -4.78 -7.27 5.11
N ALA A 325 -3.91 -6.34 5.53
CA ALA A 325 -4.07 -4.91 5.29
C ALA A 325 -4.20 -4.62 3.78
N ASN A 326 -3.30 -5.17 2.97
CA ASN A 326 -3.32 -4.99 1.52
C ASN A 326 -4.59 -5.59 0.90
N SER A 327 -4.94 -6.85 1.22
CA SER A 327 -6.14 -7.51 0.71
C SER A 327 -7.44 -6.78 1.07
N SER A 328 -7.48 -6.08 2.22
CA SER A 328 -8.65 -5.31 2.63
C SER A 328 -9.00 -4.21 1.63
N THR A 329 -8.01 -3.62 0.98
CA THR A 329 -8.19 -2.54 0.01
C THR A 329 -8.85 -3.01 -1.29
N PHE A 330 -8.80 -4.32 -1.61
CA PHE A 330 -9.39 -4.92 -2.81
C PHE A 330 -10.86 -5.35 -2.64
N LEU A 331 -11.51 -4.94 -1.57
CA LEU A 331 -12.96 -5.11 -1.43
C LEU A 331 -13.69 -4.12 -2.35
N MET A 332 -14.63 -4.59 -3.15
CA MET A 332 -15.34 -3.77 -4.14
C MET A 332 -16.11 -2.59 -3.53
N THR A 333 -16.35 -2.60 -2.22
CA THR A 333 -16.86 -1.43 -1.47
C THR A 333 -15.84 -0.32 -1.24
N ASN A 334 -14.58 -0.51 -1.64
CA ASN A 334 -13.53 0.51 -1.71
C ASN A 334 -13.35 1.09 -3.13
N MET A 335 -14.10 0.57 -4.12
CA MET A 335 -13.93 0.89 -5.54
C MET A 335 -14.96 1.88 -6.05
N ILE A 336 -14.53 2.72 -6.98
CA ILE A 336 -15.41 3.54 -7.85
C ILE A 336 -15.08 3.26 -9.31
N PRO A 337 -16.06 3.34 -10.24
CA PRO A 337 -15.74 3.39 -11.66
C PRO A 337 -14.95 4.66 -11.96
N GLN A 338 -13.64 4.54 -12.17
CA GLN A 338 -12.75 5.67 -12.41
C GLN A 338 -12.19 5.60 -13.84
N ALA A 339 -12.13 6.73 -14.52
CA ALA A 339 -11.56 6.82 -15.86
C ALA A 339 -10.06 6.44 -15.81
N PRO A 340 -9.56 5.58 -16.73
CA PRO A 340 -8.18 5.09 -16.69
C PRO A 340 -7.12 6.19 -16.59
N GLN A 341 -7.25 7.27 -17.39
CA GLN A 341 -6.30 8.38 -17.32
C GLN A 341 -6.30 9.09 -15.96
N ASN A 342 -7.48 9.24 -15.35
CA ASN A 342 -7.58 9.79 -14.00
C ASN A 342 -6.94 8.84 -12.98
N ASN A 343 -7.32 7.57 -12.98
CA ASN A 343 -6.86 6.57 -12.05
C ASN A 343 -5.33 6.34 -12.14
N GLN A 344 -4.85 6.01 -13.33
CA GLN A 344 -3.49 5.54 -13.58
C GLN A 344 -2.44 6.65 -13.66
N ARG A 345 -2.83 7.93 -13.72
CA ARG A 345 -1.91 9.07 -13.88
C ARG A 345 -2.14 10.11 -12.80
N THR A 346 -3.17 10.93 -12.96
CA THR A 346 -3.45 12.07 -12.07
C THR A 346 -3.56 11.65 -10.60
N TRP A 347 -4.29 10.58 -10.32
CA TRP A 347 -4.51 10.06 -8.97
C TRP A 347 -3.26 9.42 -8.37
N ALA A 348 -2.60 8.62 -9.18
CA ALA A 348 -1.35 7.95 -8.82
C ALA A 348 -0.24 8.90 -8.39
N ASP A 349 -0.11 10.04 -9.08
CA ASP A 349 0.88 11.06 -8.73
C ASP A 349 0.58 11.72 -7.37
N VAL A 350 -0.72 11.98 -7.08
CA VAL A 350 -1.14 12.51 -5.76
C VAL A 350 -0.86 11.50 -4.64
N GLU A 351 -1.15 10.24 -4.85
CA GLU A 351 -0.89 9.18 -3.86
C GLU A 351 0.60 9.01 -3.60
N THR A 352 1.40 9.07 -4.65
CA THR A 352 2.87 9.03 -4.55
C THR A 352 3.40 10.24 -3.79
N LEU A 353 2.83 11.45 -4.00
CA LEU A 353 3.17 12.64 -3.22
C LEU A 353 2.89 12.40 -1.72
N LEU A 354 1.71 11.89 -1.37
CA LEU A 354 1.33 11.71 0.03
C LEU A 354 2.22 10.67 0.73
N ARG A 355 2.53 9.55 0.08
CA ARG A 355 3.51 8.59 0.60
C ARG A 355 4.91 9.18 0.73
N ALA A 356 5.33 10.05 -0.21
CA ALA A 356 6.60 10.75 -0.09
C ALA A 356 6.65 11.69 1.12
N GLU A 357 5.53 12.28 1.54
CA GLU A 357 5.48 13.06 2.77
C GLU A 357 5.66 12.17 4.02
N VAL A 358 5.02 10.99 4.05
CA VAL A 358 5.23 10.01 5.14
C VAL A 358 6.70 9.66 5.29
N ASN A 359 7.42 9.53 4.19
CA ASN A 359 8.84 9.21 4.18
C ASN A 359 9.74 10.34 4.67
N LYS A 360 9.24 11.57 4.64
CA LYS A 360 9.90 12.75 5.22
C LYS A 360 9.63 12.89 6.72
N GLY A 361 8.92 11.94 7.34
CA GLY A 361 8.56 11.96 8.76
C GLY A 361 7.25 12.67 9.08
N TYR A 362 6.36 12.77 8.10
CA TYR A 362 4.99 13.25 8.29
C TYR A 362 4.03 12.07 8.42
N GLU A 363 2.84 12.36 8.88
CA GLU A 363 1.67 11.48 8.81
C GLU A 363 0.57 12.19 8.05
N VAL A 364 -0.33 11.42 7.46
CA VAL A 364 -1.36 11.95 6.56
C VAL A 364 -2.72 11.37 6.91
N TYR A 365 -3.69 12.23 7.12
CA TYR A 365 -5.10 11.85 7.21
C TYR A 365 -5.78 12.18 5.90
N THR A 366 -6.31 11.17 5.24
CA THR A 366 -6.91 11.33 3.91
C THR A 366 -8.40 11.01 3.95
N ILE A 367 -9.19 11.85 3.30
CA ILE A 367 -10.58 11.56 2.97
C ILE A 367 -10.73 11.71 1.47
N MET A 368 -11.25 10.68 0.83
CA MET A 368 -11.50 10.65 -0.60
C MET A 368 -12.95 10.28 -0.87
N GLY A 369 -13.54 10.84 -1.90
CA GLY A 369 -14.89 10.49 -2.31
C GLY A 369 -15.21 10.90 -3.73
N SER A 370 -16.47 10.73 -4.09
CA SER A 370 -16.95 11.05 -5.44
C SER A 370 -18.38 11.59 -5.41
N TYR A 371 -18.71 12.40 -6.42
CA TYR A 371 -20.05 12.97 -6.53
C TYR A 371 -20.50 13.16 -7.99
N GLY A 372 -21.79 13.48 -8.13
CA GLY A 372 -22.43 13.61 -9.43
C GLY A 372 -22.61 12.27 -10.14
N LYS A 373 -23.10 12.29 -11.37
CA LYS A 373 -23.37 11.12 -12.19
C LYS A 373 -22.92 11.34 -13.63
N GLY A 374 -22.25 10.32 -14.19
CA GLY A 374 -21.74 10.31 -15.55
C GLY A 374 -20.26 10.70 -15.65
N GLY A 375 -19.46 9.83 -16.25
CA GLY A 375 -18.03 10.02 -16.56
C GLY A 375 -17.69 9.56 -17.96
N ILE A 376 -16.46 9.81 -18.40
CA ILE A 376 -15.96 9.40 -19.72
C ILE A 376 -14.81 8.40 -19.53
N GLY A 377 -15.11 7.12 -19.69
CA GLY A 377 -14.12 6.05 -19.68
C GLY A 377 -13.41 5.87 -21.01
N SER A 378 -12.62 4.82 -21.17
CA SER A 378 -11.92 4.49 -22.42
C SER A 378 -12.87 4.08 -23.56
N THR A 379 -14.09 3.64 -23.23
CA THR A 379 -15.15 3.28 -24.19
C THR A 379 -16.18 4.39 -24.42
N GLY A 380 -16.04 5.56 -23.79
CA GLY A 380 -16.93 6.70 -23.91
C GLY A 380 -17.68 7.06 -22.63
N PHE A 381 -18.73 7.87 -22.78
CA PHE A 381 -19.55 8.35 -21.67
C PHE A 381 -20.49 7.26 -21.14
N ALA A 382 -20.55 7.14 -19.81
CA ALA A 382 -21.54 6.32 -19.14
C ALA A 382 -22.00 6.94 -17.82
N GLU A 383 -23.28 6.84 -17.51
CA GLU A 383 -23.83 7.22 -16.20
C GLU A 383 -23.79 6.06 -15.18
N THR A 384 -23.84 4.86 -15.70
CA THR A 384 -23.84 3.62 -14.92
C THR A 384 -23.12 2.52 -15.69
N ILE A 385 -22.59 1.55 -14.97
CA ILE A 385 -22.02 0.31 -15.52
C ILE A 385 -22.79 -0.90 -14.96
N ASN A 386 -22.40 -2.10 -15.40
CA ASN A 386 -22.98 -3.35 -14.92
C ASN A 386 -24.52 -3.38 -14.96
N ASN A 387 -25.08 -3.13 -16.14
CA ASN A 387 -26.53 -3.11 -16.38
C ASN A 387 -27.31 -2.13 -15.44
N GLY A 388 -26.73 -0.97 -15.19
CA GLY A 388 -27.36 0.07 -14.36
C GLY A 388 -27.17 -0.10 -12.85
N LYS A 389 -26.44 -1.11 -12.40
CA LYS A 389 -26.30 -1.43 -10.98
C LYS A 389 -25.26 -0.58 -10.25
N VAL A 390 -24.26 -0.05 -10.95
CA VAL A 390 -23.17 0.73 -10.36
C VAL A 390 -23.12 2.10 -11.01
N THR A 391 -23.21 3.15 -10.22
CA THR A 391 -23.16 4.53 -10.71
C THR A 391 -21.72 4.93 -11.03
N VAL A 392 -21.51 5.53 -12.19
CA VAL A 392 -20.25 6.19 -12.55
C VAL A 392 -20.30 7.61 -12.00
N PRO A 393 -19.38 8.02 -11.12
CA PRO A 393 -19.36 9.38 -10.60
C PRO A 393 -18.87 10.37 -11.68
N LYS A 394 -19.35 11.61 -11.60
CA LYS A 394 -18.91 12.68 -12.48
C LYS A 394 -17.55 13.26 -12.07
N ARG A 395 -17.31 13.32 -10.78
CA ARG A 395 -16.09 13.89 -10.21
C ARG A 395 -15.58 13.03 -9.07
N VAL A 396 -14.26 13.09 -8.86
CA VAL A 396 -13.55 12.40 -7.80
C VAL A 396 -12.70 13.43 -7.06
N TRP A 397 -12.80 13.45 -5.74
CA TRP A 397 -12.08 14.41 -4.90
C TRP A 397 -11.29 13.72 -3.79
N LYS A 398 -10.27 14.40 -3.30
CA LYS A 398 -9.45 13.97 -2.15
C LYS A 398 -9.04 15.17 -1.34
N ILE A 399 -9.09 15.06 -0.01
CA ILE A 399 -8.40 15.96 0.90
C ILE A 399 -7.36 15.17 1.69
N ALA A 400 -6.24 15.81 2.02
CA ALA A 400 -5.19 15.24 2.84
C ALA A 400 -4.67 16.27 3.81
N ILE A 401 -4.72 15.96 5.11
CA ILE A 401 -4.14 16.74 6.20
C ILE A 401 -2.76 16.15 6.47
N ILE A 402 -1.71 16.97 6.36
CA ILE A 402 -0.31 16.55 6.44
C ILE A 402 0.29 17.18 7.70
N LEU A 403 0.62 16.34 8.68
CA LEU A 403 1.19 16.73 9.97
C LEU A 403 2.59 16.14 10.14
N PRO A 404 3.54 16.80 10.82
CA PRO A 404 4.72 16.11 11.31
C PRO A 404 4.29 14.94 12.19
N LYS A 405 4.91 13.76 12.06
CA LYS A 405 4.52 12.60 12.87
C LYS A 405 4.63 12.90 14.38
N GLY A 406 3.62 12.49 15.15
CA GLY A 406 3.59 12.72 16.60
C GLY A 406 2.31 12.25 17.24
N ASN A 407 2.06 12.68 18.48
CA ASN A 407 0.83 12.43 19.22
C ASN A 407 0.06 13.74 19.48
N GLY A 408 -1.23 13.65 19.73
CA GLY A 408 -2.09 14.81 19.97
C GLY A 408 -2.46 15.54 18.69
N ASP A 409 -2.76 14.83 17.63
CA ASP A 409 -2.89 15.35 16.26
C ASP A 409 -3.93 16.43 16.09
N LEU A 410 -5.10 16.28 16.73
CA LEU A 410 -6.10 17.35 16.74
C LEU A 410 -5.58 18.60 17.46
N ALA A 411 -4.90 18.43 18.60
CA ALA A 411 -4.40 19.55 19.40
C ALA A 411 -3.26 20.31 18.74
N ARG A 412 -2.41 19.64 17.98
CA ARG A 412 -1.29 20.25 17.25
C ARG A 412 -1.64 20.72 15.82
N THR A 413 -2.83 20.37 15.34
CA THR A 413 -3.38 20.95 14.12
C THR A 413 -3.64 22.45 14.33
N ASN A 414 -3.09 23.29 13.46
CA ASN A 414 -3.15 24.73 13.58
C ASN A 414 -3.29 25.40 12.20
N ALA A 415 -3.30 26.74 12.17
CA ALA A 415 -3.49 27.49 10.95
C ALA A 415 -2.38 27.27 9.90
N ASP A 416 -1.20 26.78 10.29
CA ASP A 416 -0.07 26.51 9.38
C ASP A 416 -0.07 25.07 8.87
N THR A 417 -0.94 24.20 9.40
CA THR A 417 -1.07 22.81 8.94
C THR A 417 -1.28 22.77 7.44
N ARG A 418 -0.51 21.90 6.78
CA ARG A 418 -0.61 21.69 5.34
C ARG A 418 -1.84 20.87 5.02
N ILE A 419 -2.65 21.34 4.08
CA ILE A 419 -3.82 20.64 3.60
C ILE A 419 -3.83 20.67 2.07
N LEU A 420 -3.98 19.49 1.46
CA LEU A 420 -4.19 19.33 0.04
C LEU A 420 -5.68 19.06 -0.18
N ALA A 421 -6.29 19.80 -1.09
CA ALA A 421 -7.62 19.49 -1.62
C ALA A 421 -7.54 19.43 -3.14
N ILE A 422 -8.09 18.39 -3.75
CA ILE A 422 -8.10 18.16 -5.19
C ILE A 422 -9.46 17.64 -5.63
N ASP A 423 -9.97 18.12 -6.76
CA ASP A 423 -11.24 17.71 -7.34
C ASP A 423 -11.11 17.58 -8.86
N THR A 424 -11.15 16.35 -9.38
CA THR A 424 -10.92 16.02 -10.78
C THR A 424 -12.19 15.61 -11.51
N PRO A 425 -12.36 15.94 -12.81
CA PRO A 425 -13.36 15.29 -13.62
C PRO A 425 -13.04 13.80 -13.78
N ASN A 426 -14.04 12.94 -13.77
CA ASN A 426 -13.88 11.51 -14.02
C ASN A 426 -13.92 11.21 -15.51
N GLU A 427 -12.87 11.67 -16.22
CA GLU A 427 -12.82 11.63 -17.68
C GLU A 427 -11.45 11.13 -18.17
N ASN A 428 -11.48 10.30 -19.20
CA ASN A 428 -10.25 9.74 -19.80
C ASN A 428 -9.47 10.75 -20.66
N THR A 429 -10.00 11.96 -20.83
CA THR A 429 -9.39 13.07 -21.57
C THR A 429 -8.82 14.16 -20.68
N LEU A 430 -8.88 13.98 -19.34
CA LEU A 430 -8.37 14.99 -18.43
C LEU A 430 -6.85 15.21 -18.59
N ASP A 431 -6.38 16.39 -18.25
CA ASP A 431 -4.95 16.67 -18.14
C ASP A 431 -4.35 15.88 -16.97
N THR A 432 -3.22 15.24 -17.18
CA THR A 432 -2.59 14.40 -16.15
C THR A 432 -1.87 15.18 -15.07
N ASP A 433 -1.59 16.46 -15.29
CA ASP A 433 -1.01 17.34 -14.25
C ASP A 433 -2.05 17.61 -13.15
N TRP A 434 -1.97 16.86 -12.06
CA TRP A 434 -2.89 16.96 -10.92
C TRP A 434 -2.95 18.36 -10.31
N LYS A 435 -1.90 19.18 -10.44
CA LYS A 435 -1.84 20.55 -9.88
C LYS A 435 -2.92 21.45 -10.45
N LYS A 436 -3.40 21.16 -11.67
CA LYS A 436 -4.50 21.90 -12.31
C LYS A 436 -5.86 21.71 -11.63
N TYR A 437 -5.96 20.71 -10.76
CA TYR A 437 -7.19 20.36 -10.06
C TYR A 437 -7.15 20.68 -8.56
N ILE A 438 -6.10 21.37 -8.11
CA ILE A 438 -6.01 21.87 -6.74
C ILE A 438 -7.19 22.82 -6.50
N THR A 439 -7.85 22.63 -5.37
CA THR A 439 -9.01 23.41 -4.95
C THR A 439 -8.95 23.67 -3.44
N THR A 440 -10.05 24.11 -2.85
CA THR A 440 -10.20 24.28 -1.41
C THR A 440 -11.11 23.21 -0.82
N VAL A 441 -10.98 22.93 0.47
CA VAL A 441 -11.93 22.06 1.19
C VAL A 441 -13.33 22.64 1.14
N ASP A 442 -13.49 24.00 1.29
CA ASP A 442 -14.78 24.69 1.15
C ASP A 442 -15.48 24.39 -0.18
N ALA A 443 -14.71 24.34 -1.28
CA ALA A 443 -15.28 24.05 -2.60
C ALA A 443 -15.81 22.59 -2.68
N ILE A 444 -15.09 21.66 -2.07
CA ILE A 444 -15.53 20.26 -1.99
C ILE A 444 -16.77 20.14 -1.10
N GLU A 445 -16.80 20.79 0.06
CA GLU A 445 -17.98 20.83 0.95
C GLU A 445 -19.20 21.39 0.24
N LYS A 446 -19.04 22.50 -0.46
CA LYS A 446 -20.12 23.11 -1.26
C LYS A 446 -20.64 22.18 -2.34
N ALA A 447 -19.77 21.37 -2.94
CA ALA A 447 -20.16 20.45 -4.02
C ALA A 447 -20.82 19.17 -3.51
N THR A 448 -20.46 18.72 -2.31
CA THR A 448 -20.87 17.43 -1.72
C THR A 448 -21.93 17.56 -0.64
N GLY A 449 -21.98 18.70 0.04
CA GLY A 449 -22.82 18.92 1.23
C GLY A 449 -22.23 18.26 2.49
N TYR A 450 -20.96 17.86 2.48
CA TYR A 450 -20.27 17.26 3.62
C TYR A 450 -19.72 18.33 4.57
N ASP A 451 -19.54 17.94 5.84
CA ASP A 451 -18.86 18.72 6.89
C ASP A 451 -17.49 18.07 7.16
N LEU A 452 -16.49 18.54 6.44
CA LEU A 452 -15.13 18.03 6.51
C LEU A 452 -14.37 18.71 7.67
N LEU A 453 -13.46 17.97 8.30
CA LEU A 453 -12.68 18.48 9.45
C LEU A 453 -13.53 18.85 10.69
N SER A 454 -14.71 18.29 10.83
CA SER A 454 -15.72 18.67 11.85
C SER A 454 -15.27 18.49 13.31
N LYS A 455 -14.14 17.83 13.58
CA LYS A 455 -13.54 17.71 14.91
C LYS A 455 -12.64 18.90 15.29
N LEU A 456 -12.31 19.76 14.35
CA LEU A 456 -11.58 21.00 14.63
C LEU A 456 -12.53 22.09 15.13
N SER A 457 -11.98 23.12 15.80
CA SER A 457 -12.78 24.29 16.14
C SER A 457 -13.24 25.03 14.88
N THR A 458 -14.40 25.63 14.89
CA THR A 458 -14.98 26.37 13.74
C THR A 458 -14.02 27.40 13.15
N ASP A 459 -13.26 28.10 14.00
CA ASP A 459 -12.30 29.12 13.51
C ASP A 459 -11.12 28.47 12.78
N LEU A 460 -10.67 27.28 13.22
CA LEU A 460 -9.59 26.56 12.58
C LEU A 460 -10.07 25.89 11.29
N GLN A 461 -11.30 25.36 11.29
CA GLN A 461 -11.94 24.85 10.07
C GLN A 461 -11.93 25.92 8.97
N LYS A 462 -12.50 27.12 9.23
CA LYS A 462 -12.54 28.21 8.27
C LYS A 462 -11.17 28.59 7.70
N LYS A 463 -10.13 28.57 8.56
CA LYS A 463 -8.77 28.88 8.12
C LYS A 463 -8.17 27.80 7.23
N LEU A 464 -8.39 26.54 7.55
CA LEU A 464 -7.83 25.42 6.80
C LEU A 464 -8.63 25.11 5.52
N GLN A 465 -9.96 25.23 5.59
CA GLN A 465 -10.86 24.88 4.49
C GLN A 465 -10.74 25.85 3.31
N SER A 466 -10.35 27.11 3.55
CA SER A 466 -10.11 28.10 2.50
C SER A 466 -8.70 28.08 1.89
N LYS A 467 -7.79 27.24 2.42
CA LYS A 467 -6.41 27.17 1.92
C LYS A 467 -6.32 26.53 0.54
N ILE A 468 -5.41 27.08 -0.27
CA ILE A 468 -4.93 26.44 -1.50
C ILE A 468 -3.58 25.79 -1.21
N TYR A 469 -3.44 24.52 -1.55
CA TYR A 469 -2.17 23.80 -1.44
C TYR A 469 -1.14 24.38 -2.42
N VAL A 470 0.07 24.60 -1.93
CA VAL A 470 1.22 25.01 -2.76
C VAL A 470 2.17 23.81 -2.82
N PRO A 471 2.35 23.18 -4.01
CA PRO A 471 3.21 22.01 -4.20
C PRO A 471 4.69 22.24 -3.94
#